data_12c00ceeefafceed86d7c13947d6c095
#
_entry.id   12c00ceeefafceed86d7c13947d6c095
#
_cell.length_a   1.000
_cell.length_b   1.000
_cell.length_c   1.000
_cell.angle_alpha   90.00
_cell.angle_beta   90.00
_cell.angle_gamma   90.00
#
_symmetry.space_group_name_H-M   'P 1'
#
loop_
_entity.id
_entity.type
_entity.pdbx_description
1 polymer ?
#
loop_
_entity_poly.entity_id
_entity_poly.type
_entity_poly.pdbx_seq_one_letter_code
_entity_poly.pdbx_strand_id
1 'polypeptide(L)'
;SDAALALQLLNKLWGAKLSEKQLAELGLSLGADVPVCLYGKPTIMCGIGEQLSAVSDIPAFYIILVNCNIEVSTADVFRQLEMRSAAAPSFALKDGKSADFFFALRGMNNDLQASASRIAPVIKSVIAEIAGQKGCQVARMSGSGATVFGLFETAESVRKAAESIQSRHPDWWVRATTAI
;
A
#
# COMPACT_ATOMS: atom_id res chain seq x y z
N SER A 1 7.75 0.90 -8.47
CA SER A 1 9.08 0.60 -7.88
C SER A 1 10.18 1.00 -8.84
N ASP A 2 11.38 1.24 -8.32
CA ASP A 2 12.54 1.62 -9.13
C ASP A 2 12.88 0.55 -10.18
N ALA A 3 12.71 -0.73 -9.82
CA ALA A 3 12.91 -1.85 -10.76
C ALA A 3 11.94 -1.79 -11.95
N ALA A 4 10.67 -1.49 -11.73
CA ALA A 4 9.69 -1.36 -12.80
C ALA A 4 10.04 -0.20 -13.75
N LEU A 5 10.41 0.95 -13.17
CA LEU A 5 10.82 2.11 -13.96
C LEU A 5 12.11 1.81 -14.75
N ALA A 6 13.10 1.17 -14.14
CA ALA A 6 14.34 0.77 -14.80
C ALA A 6 14.07 -0.17 -16.00
N LEU A 7 13.21 -1.19 -15.82
CA LEU A 7 12.83 -2.09 -16.92
C LEU A 7 12.16 -1.34 -18.08
N GLN A 8 11.26 -0.42 -17.81
CA GLN A 8 10.60 0.38 -18.85
C GLN A 8 11.60 1.28 -19.59
N LEU A 9 12.49 1.95 -18.84
CA LEU A 9 13.51 2.84 -19.43
C LEU A 9 14.52 2.07 -20.27
N LEU A 10 15.01 0.92 -19.78
CA LEU A 10 15.95 0.08 -20.51
C LEU A 10 15.31 -0.52 -21.77
N ASN A 11 14.07 -0.99 -21.68
CA ASN A 11 13.32 -1.46 -22.85
C ASN A 11 13.25 -0.39 -23.96
N LYS A 12 12.97 0.85 -23.56
CA LYS A 12 12.93 2.00 -24.47
C LYS A 12 14.30 2.37 -24.99
N LEU A 13 15.31 2.47 -24.11
CA LEU A 13 16.66 2.91 -24.44
C LEU A 13 17.37 1.96 -25.42
N TRP A 14 17.22 0.65 -25.22
CA TRP A 14 17.85 -0.37 -26.04
C TRP A 14 17.01 -0.77 -27.26
N GLY A 15 15.79 -0.23 -27.38
CA GLY A 15 14.88 -0.60 -28.47
C GLY A 15 14.52 -2.08 -28.47
N ALA A 16 14.49 -2.72 -27.29
CA ALA A 16 14.28 -4.17 -27.18
C ALA A 16 12.85 -4.59 -27.55
N LYS A 17 11.88 -3.64 -27.56
CA LYS A 17 10.48 -3.84 -27.98
C LYS A 17 9.78 -4.97 -27.23
N LEU A 18 10.14 -5.20 -25.98
CA LEU A 18 9.46 -6.17 -25.12
C LEU A 18 8.02 -5.70 -24.87
N SER A 19 7.09 -6.63 -24.98
CA SER A 19 5.68 -6.40 -24.63
C SER A 19 5.49 -6.22 -23.12
N GLU A 20 4.35 -5.66 -22.71
CA GLU A 20 4.00 -5.54 -21.27
C GLU A 20 4.06 -6.89 -20.56
N LYS A 21 3.60 -7.96 -21.21
CA LYS A 21 3.66 -9.31 -20.65
C LYS A 21 5.11 -9.77 -20.41
N GLN A 22 6.00 -9.58 -21.37
CA GLN A 22 7.41 -9.95 -21.24
C GLN A 22 8.11 -9.12 -20.14
N LEU A 23 7.79 -7.81 -20.06
CA LEU A 23 8.29 -6.97 -18.97
C LEU A 23 7.77 -7.42 -17.60
N ALA A 24 6.49 -7.84 -17.51
CA ALA A 24 5.91 -8.37 -16.27
C ALA A 24 6.57 -9.69 -15.85
N GLU A 25 6.84 -10.60 -16.79
CA GLU A 25 7.55 -11.86 -16.55
C GLU A 25 8.97 -11.62 -16.02
N LEU A 26 9.71 -10.70 -16.66
CA LEU A 26 11.02 -10.25 -16.17
C LEU A 26 10.93 -9.58 -14.81
N GLY A 27 9.92 -8.72 -14.64
CA GLY A 27 9.67 -8.02 -13.38
C GLY A 27 9.41 -8.98 -12.22
N LEU A 28 8.67 -10.05 -12.45
CA LEU A 28 8.39 -11.07 -11.44
C LEU A 28 9.67 -11.76 -10.92
N SER A 29 10.67 -11.97 -11.79
CA SER A 29 11.96 -12.52 -11.37
C SER A 29 12.76 -11.60 -10.46
N LEU A 30 12.47 -10.28 -10.49
CA LEU A 30 13.11 -9.27 -9.64
C LEU A 30 12.36 -9.06 -8.32
N GLY A 31 11.06 -9.34 -8.30
CA GLY A 31 10.24 -9.22 -7.10
C GLY A 31 8.74 -9.25 -7.40
N ALA A 32 7.98 -9.78 -6.47
CA ALA A 32 6.52 -9.95 -6.58
C ALA A 32 5.75 -8.64 -6.88
N ASP A 33 6.23 -7.51 -6.38
CA ASP A 33 5.57 -6.20 -6.55
C ASP A 33 5.94 -5.51 -7.89
N VAL A 34 6.92 -6.03 -8.64
CA VAL A 34 7.36 -5.37 -9.87
C VAL A 34 6.29 -5.42 -10.97
N PRO A 35 5.60 -6.56 -11.21
CA PRO A 35 4.54 -6.62 -12.22
C PRO A 35 3.41 -5.61 -11.99
N VAL A 36 2.92 -5.44 -10.75
CA VAL A 36 1.86 -4.48 -10.45
C VAL A 36 2.32 -3.04 -10.64
N CYS A 37 3.60 -2.74 -10.35
CA CYS A 37 4.17 -1.43 -10.62
C CYS A 37 4.33 -1.15 -12.13
N LEU A 38 4.62 -2.16 -12.94
CA LEU A 38 4.64 -2.06 -14.40
C LEU A 38 3.24 -1.84 -14.96
N TYR A 39 2.23 -2.50 -14.38
CA TYR A 39 0.84 -2.37 -14.79
C TYR A 39 0.28 -0.96 -14.54
N GLY A 40 0.68 -0.31 -13.44
CA GLY A 40 0.41 1.09 -13.17
C GLY A 40 -1.07 1.48 -13.01
N LYS A 41 -1.93 0.52 -12.68
CA LYS A 41 -3.37 0.72 -12.45
C LYS A 41 -3.80 0.09 -11.14
N PRO A 42 -4.89 0.55 -10.53
CA PRO A 42 -5.48 -0.09 -9.37
C PRO A 42 -5.80 -1.55 -9.67
N THR A 43 -5.33 -2.45 -8.80
CA THR A 43 -5.28 -3.87 -9.11
C THR A 43 -5.38 -4.72 -7.84
N ILE A 44 -6.10 -5.83 -7.94
CA ILE A 44 -5.99 -6.93 -6.98
C ILE A 44 -4.90 -7.86 -7.50
N MET A 45 -3.91 -8.11 -6.67
CA MET A 45 -2.80 -8.99 -6.95
C MET A 45 -2.97 -10.29 -6.16
N CYS A 46 -2.85 -11.43 -6.84
CA CYS A 46 -2.93 -12.76 -6.25
C CYS A 46 -1.71 -13.61 -6.66
N GLY A 47 -1.62 -14.82 -6.09
CA GLY A 47 -0.48 -15.70 -6.32
C GLY A 47 0.79 -15.15 -5.69
N ILE A 48 1.88 -15.21 -6.44
CA ILE A 48 3.18 -14.61 -6.09
C ILE A 48 3.40 -13.27 -6.80
N GLY A 49 2.31 -12.61 -7.26
CA GLY A 49 2.36 -11.34 -7.99
C GLY A 49 2.07 -11.43 -9.49
N GLU A 50 1.83 -12.62 -10.00
CA GLU A 50 1.58 -12.88 -11.43
C GLU A 50 0.12 -12.71 -11.85
N GLN A 51 -0.83 -12.81 -10.90
CA GLN A 51 -2.25 -12.70 -11.18
C GLN A 51 -2.75 -11.30 -10.85
N LEU A 52 -2.92 -10.48 -11.87
CA LEU A 52 -3.38 -9.10 -11.74
C LEU A 52 -4.80 -8.97 -12.28
N SER A 53 -5.70 -8.49 -11.44
CA SER A 53 -7.09 -8.18 -11.81
C SER A 53 -7.34 -6.69 -11.64
N ALA A 54 -7.65 -5.99 -12.74
CA ALA A 54 -7.94 -4.57 -12.70
C ALA A 54 -9.14 -4.26 -11.80
N VAL A 55 -9.05 -3.16 -11.06
CA VAL A 55 -10.18 -2.62 -10.30
C VAL A 55 -10.59 -1.31 -10.97
N SER A 56 -11.85 -1.24 -11.44
CA SER A 56 -12.46 -0.04 -12.00
C SER A 56 -13.24 0.74 -10.94
N ASP A 57 -13.64 1.94 -11.30
CA ASP A 57 -14.57 2.79 -10.54
C ASP A 57 -14.11 3.14 -9.11
N ILE A 58 -12.79 3.22 -8.90
CA ILE A 58 -12.23 3.70 -7.65
C ILE A 58 -12.45 5.21 -7.55
N PRO A 59 -13.12 5.71 -6.49
CA PRO A 59 -13.28 7.15 -6.28
C PRO A 59 -11.92 7.79 -6.00
N ALA A 60 -11.80 9.08 -6.28
CA ALA A 60 -10.64 9.85 -5.85
C ALA A 60 -10.53 9.86 -4.32
N PHE A 61 -9.34 9.63 -3.80
CA PHE A 61 -9.06 9.67 -2.37
C PHE A 61 -7.64 10.18 -2.10
N TYR A 62 -7.37 10.50 -0.86
CA TYR A 62 -6.08 11.03 -0.42
C TYR A 62 -5.43 10.09 0.57
N ILE A 63 -4.10 10.02 0.53
CA ILE A 63 -3.30 9.11 1.33
C ILE A 63 -2.32 9.91 2.18
N ILE A 64 -2.23 9.56 3.46
CA ILE A 64 -1.06 9.87 4.27
C ILE A 64 -0.19 8.63 4.39
N LEU A 65 1.11 8.80 4.24
CA LEU A 65 2.12 7.78 4.51
C LEU A 65 2.94 8.24 5.71
N VAL A 66 3.12 7.37 6.68
CA VAL A 66 3.91 7.65 7.89
C VAL A 66 4.87 6.50 8.12
N ASN A 67 6.16 6.83 8.28
CA ASN A 67 7.19 5.88 8.70
C ASN A 67 7.91 6.44 9.92
N CYS A 68 8.00 5.65 10.96
CA CYS A 68 8.67 6.02 12.20
C CYS A 68 10.21 5.83 12.15
N ASN A 69 10.78 5.67 10.96
CA ASN A 69 12.21 5.53 10.67
C ASN A 69 12.88 4.35 11.40
N ILE A 70 12.14 3.24 11.55
CA ILE A 70 12.69 1.98 12.05
C ILE A 70 12.76 0.94 10.94
N GLU A 71 13.77 0.11 11.00
CA GLU A 71 13.88 -1.04 10.12
C GLU A 71 13.09 -2.22 10.67
N VAL A 72 12.31 -2.86 9.79
CA VAL A 72 11.59 -4.09 10.08
C VAL A 72 11.96 -5.12 9.00
N SER A 73 12.60 -6.20 9.42
CA SER A 73 12.98 -7.27 8.50
C SER A 73 11.74 -7.99 7.97
N THR A 74 11.51 -7.89 6.67
CA THR A 74 10.42 -8.62 5.99
C THR A 74 10.49 -10.12 6.27
N ALA A 75 11.68 -10.72 6.26
CA ALA A 75 11.87 -12.14 6.53
C ALA A 75 11.45 -12.52 7.95
N ASP A 76 11.75 -11.67 8.94
CA ASP A 76 11.38 -11.92 10.34
C ASP A 76 9.88 -11.78 10.55
N VAL A 77 9.24 -10.82 9.88
CA VAL A 77 7.77 -10.65 9.91
C VAL A 77 7.07 -11.90 9.36
N PHE A 78 7.53 -12.40 8.21
CA PHE A 78 6.97 -13.62 7.62
C PHE A 78 7.24 -14.87 8.46
N ARG A 79 8.39 -14.96 9.13
CA ARG A 79 8.71 -16.07 10.04
C ARG A 79 7.79 -16.14 11.25
N GLN A 80 7.33 -14.97 11.72
CA GLN A 80 6.41 -14.86 12.86
C GLN A 80 4.93 -14.88 12.45
N LEU A 81 4.62 -15.13 11.19
CA LEU A 81 3.25 -15.18 10.70
C LEU A 81 2.56 -16.47 11.19
N GLU A 82 1.62 -16.32 12.13
CA GLU A 82 0.89 -17.44 12.74
C GLU A 82 -0.32 -17.88 11.91
N MET A 83 -1.00 -16.93 11.27
CA MET A 83 -2.19 -17.17 10.46
C MET A 83 -2.13 -16.42 9.14
N ARG A 84 -2.63 -17.02 8.10
CA ARG A 84 -2.87 -16.39 6.81
C ARG A 84 -4.37 -16.37 6.54
N SER A 85 -4.88 -15.28 6.02
CA SER A 85 -6.25 -15.25 5.52
C SER A 85 -6.44 -16.29 4.44
N ALA A 86 -7.43 -17.16 4.63
CA ALA A 86 -7.66 -18.29 3.71
C ALA A 86 -8.28 -17.89 2.37
N ALA A 87 -8.84 -16.68 2.27
CA ALA A 87 -9.54 -16.20 1.09
C ALA A 87 -8.91 -14.93 0.54
N ALA A 88 -8.73 -14.88 -0.78
CA ALA A 88 -8.48 -13.63 -1.46
C ALA A 88 -9.65 -12.67 -1.20
N PRO A 89 -9.40 -11.39 -0.87
CA PRO A 89 -10.47 -10.44 -0.65
C PRO A 89 -11.29 -10.31 -1.94
N SER A 90 -12.58 -10.58 -1.88
CA SER A 90 -13.49 -10.21 -2.97
C SER A 90 -13.73 -8.70 -2.87
N PHE A 91 -13.11 -7.95 -3.75
CA PHE A 91 -13.33 -6.52 -3.84
C PHE A 91 -14.27 -6.25 -5.01
N ALA A 92 -15.52 -5.94 -4.71
CA ALA A 92 -16.50 -5.51 -5.70
C ALA A 92 -17.09 -4.18 -5.25
N LEU A 93 -16.85 -3.13 -6.01
CA LEU A 93 -17.54 -1.86 -5.86
C LEU A 93 -18.87 -1.95 -6.60
N LYS A 94 -19.98 -1.83 -5.88
CA LYS A 94 -21.32 -1.94 -6.51
C LYS A 94 -21.67 -0.71 -7.35
N ASP A 95 -21.28 0.49 -6.94
CA ASP A 95 -21.72 1.74 -7.60
C ASP A 95 -20.62 2.83 -7.68
N GLY A 96 -19.36 2.51 -7.48
CA GLY A 96 -18.25 3.50 -7.51
C GLY A 96 -18.35 4.61 -6.45
N LYS A 97 -19.22 4.45 -5.44
CA LYS A 97 -19.40 5.45 -4.39
C LYS A 97 -18.27 5.37 -3.37
N SER A 98 -17.82 6.53 -2.92
CA SER A 98 -16.74 6.66 -1.93
C SER A 98 -17.03 5.88 -0.65
N ALA A 99 -18.29 5.90 -0.16
CA ALA A 99 -18.70 5.18 1.04
C ALA A 99 -18.52 3.65 0.91
N ASP A 100 -18.90 3.07 -0.24
CA ASP A 100 -18.77 1.63 -0.49
C ASP A 100 -17.31 1.22 -0.62
N PHE A 101 -16.48 2.07 -1.23
CA PHE A 101 -15.04 1.88 -1.33
C PHE A 101 -14.37 1.79 0.06
N PHE A 102 -14.60 2.78 0.91
CA PHE A 102 -14.02 2.77 2.26
C PHE A 102 -14.60 1.68 3.13
N PHE A 103 -15.90 1.36 2.99
CA PHE A 103 -16.51 0.25 3.70
C PHE A 103 -15.84 -1.08 3.34
N ALA A 104 -15.63 -1.35 2.05
CA ALA A 104 -14.92 -2.54 1.59
C ALA A 104 -13.48 -2.60 2.13
N LEU A 105 -12.75 -1.48 2.08
CA LEU A 105 -11.39 -1.43 2.59
C LEU A 105 -11.31 -1.61 4.12
N ARG A 106 -12.28 -1.15 4.89
CA ARG A 106 -12.33 -1.38 6.35
C ARG A 106 -12.47 -2.86 6.70
N GLY A 107 -13.15 -3.64 5.85
CA GLY A 107 -13.30 -5.08 6.02
C GLY A 107 -12.04 -5.88 5.70
N MET A 108 -11.01 -5.26 5.10
CA MET A 108 -9.75 -5.92 4.77
C MET A 108 -8.74 -5.79 5.91
N ASN A 109 -7.82 -6.74 6.01
CA ASN A 109 -6.74 -6.75 6.98
C ASN A 109 -5.37 -6.88 6.29
N ASN A 110 -4.32 -6.59 7.03
CA ASN A 110 -2.96 -6.97 6.67
C ASN A 110 -2.49 -8.06 7.66
N ASP A 111 -2.39 -9.28 7.18
CA ASP A 111 -2.01 -10.43 8.01
C ASP A 111 -0.63 -10.27 8.65
N LEU A 112 0.26 -9.51 8.02
CA LEU A 112 1.61 -9.23 8.52
C LEU A 112 1.62 -8.22 9.67
N GLN A 113 0.56 -7.42 9.85
CA GLN A 113 0.53 -6.31 10.80
C GLN A 113 0.71 -6.77 12.24
N ALA A 114 0.10 -7.91 12.62
CA ALA A 114 0.24 -8.44 13.98
C ALA A 114 1.69 -8.85 14.27
N SER A 115 2.33 -9.57 13.34
CA SER A 115 3.72 -10.01 13.45
C SER A 115 4.70 -8.84 13.47
N ALA A 116 4.54 -7.89 12.54
CA ALA A 116 5.35 -6.68 12.50
C ALA A 116 5.21 -5.85 13.78
N SER A 117 4.00 -5.76 14.33
CA SER A 117 3.74 -5.02 15.57
C SER A 117 4.28 -5.72 16.83
N ARG A 118 4.55 -7.01 16.79
CA ARG A 118 5.29 -7.72 17.86
C ARG A 118 6.78 -7.38 17.80
N ILE A 119 7.35 -7.34 16.58
CA ILE A 119 8.76 -6.98 16.37
C ILE A 119 8.98 -5.51 16.70
N ALA A 120 8.08 -4.65 16.26
CA ALA A 120 8.18 -3.20 16.37
C ALA A 120 6.87 -2.61 16.92
N PRO A 121 6.68 -2.56 18.26
CA PRO A 121 5.42 -2.10 18.87
C PRO A 121 5.00 -0.68 18.50
N VAL A 122 5.95 0.18 18.12
CA VAL A 122 5.69 1.55 17.66
C VAL A 122 4.76 1.60 16.42
N ILE A 123 4.71 0.54 15.61
CA ILE A 123 3.76 0.45 14.47
C ILE A 123 2.32 0.61 14.94
N LYS A 124 1.95 0.03 16.09
CA LYS A 124 0.61 0.20 16.68
C LYS A 124 0.34 1.66 17.02
N SER A 125 1.34 2.35 17.56
CA SER A 125 1.23 3.78 17.89
C SER A 125 1.03 4.62 16.64
N VAL A 126 1.77 4.34 15.55
CA VAL A 126 1.61 5.04 14.26
C VAL A 126 0.20 4.81 13.70
N ILE A 127 -0.31 3.57 13.74
CA ILE A 127 -1.66 3.25 13.27
C ILE A 127 -2.71 4.02 14.10
N ALA A 128 -2.60 4.00 15.42
CA ALA A 128 -3.51 4.71 16.32
C ALA A 128 -3.48 6.22 16.10
N GLU A 129 -2.28 6.78 15.89
CA GLU A 129 -2.06 8.19 15.61
C GLU A 129 -2.76 8.64 14.32
N ILE A 130 -2.66 7.85 13.26
CA ILE A 130 -3.33 8.13 11.98
C ILE A 130 -4.84 7.92 12.12
N ALA A 131 -5.26 6.82 12.75
CA ALA A 131 -6.69 6.51 12.94
C ALA A 131 -7.43 7.57 13.76
N GLY A 132 -6.75 8.22 14.71
CA GLY A 132 -7.28 9.31 15.51
C GLY A 132 -7.44 10.65 14.77
N GLN A 133 -6.92 10.79 13.54
CA GLN A 133 -7.05 12.01 12.78
C GLN A 133 -8.47 12.19 12.24
N LYS A 134 -8.97 13.43 12.32
CA LYS A 134 -10.31 13.76 11.82
C LYS A 134 -10.42 13.49 10.31
N GLY A 135 -11.38 12.66 9.93
CA GLY A 135 -11.64 12.30 8.53
C GLY A 135 -10.86 11.08 8.05
N CYS A 136 -10.06 10.43 8.91
CA CYS A 136 -9.43 9.16 8.58
C CYS A 136 -10.48 8.06 8.39
N GLN A 137 -10.48 7.41 7.24
CA GLN A 137 -11.41 6.34 6.88
C GLN A 137 -10.82 4.96 7.15
N VAL A 138 -9.52 4.81 6.90
CA VAL A 138 -8.75 3.57 7.09
C VAL A 138 -7.35 3.96 7.55
N ALA A 139 -6.81 3.26 8.54
CA ALA A 139 -5.41 3.32 8.91
C ALA A 139 -4.84 1.89 9.02
N ARG A 140 -3.73 1.60 8.32
CA ARG A 140 -3.18 0.24 8.24
C ARG A 140 -1.72 0.26 7.86
N MET A 141 -0.99 -0.77 8.30
CA MET A 141 0.37 -1.01 7.85
C MET A 141 0.41 -1.42 6.37
N SER A 142 1.38 -0.91 5.63
CA SER A 142 1.66 -1.27 4.24
C SER A 142 2.67 -2.40 4.18
N GLY A 143 2.35 -3.47 3.44
CA GLY A 143 3.26 -4.61 3.26
C GLY A 143 3.71 -5.21 4.59
N SER A 144 5.01 -5.44 4.74
CA SER A 144 5.65 -5.95 5.97
C SER A 144 5.98 -4.85 6.99
N GLY A 145 5.70 -3.59 6.71
CA GLY A 145 6.01 -2.44 7.58
C GLY A 145 7.37 -1.81 7.25
N ALA A 146 7.90 -0.83 8.03
CA ALA A 146 7.22 -0.13 9.12
C ALA A 146 6.28 1.00 8.64
N THR A 147 6.15 1.23 7.33
CA THR A 147 5.28 2.26 6.79
C THR A 147 3.81 1.95 7.07
N VAL A 148 3.09 2.94 7.55
CA VAL A 148 1.64 2.91 7.76
C VAL A 148 0.99 3.92 6.83
N PHE A 149 -0.15 3.57 6.27
CA PHE A 149 -0.94 4.50 5.48
C PHE A 149 -2.27 4.83 6.15
N GLY A 150 -2.79 6.02 5.86
CA GLY A 150 -4.15 6.42 6.18
C GLY A 150 -4.86 6.94 4.96
N LEU A 151 -6.14 6.65 4.82
CA LEU A 151 -6.97 7.09 3.69
C LEU A 151 -7.99 8.13 4.13
N PHE A 152 -8.18 9.15 3.29
CA PHE A 152 -9.04 10.30 3.54
C PHE A 152 -9.86 10.64 2.30
N GLU A 153 -11.03 11.22 2.49
CA GLU A 153 -11.90 11.65 1.38
C GLU A 153 -11.52 13.03 0.83
N THR A 154 -10.84 13.87 1.61
CA THR A 154 -10.55 15.25 1.21
C THR A 154 -9.07 15.62 1.36
N ALA A 155 -8.57 16.45 0.46
CA ALA A 155 -7.24 17.01 0.52
C ALA A 155 -6.98 17.79 1.82
N GLU A 156 -8.00 18.50 2.32
CA GLU A 156 -7.88 19.29 3.54
C GLU A 156 -7.66 18.40 4.77
N SER A 157 -8.43 17.31 4.91
CA SER A 157 -8.32 16.42 6.06
C SER A 157 -6.97 15.72 6.09
N VAL A 158 -6.47 15.21 4.95
CA VAL A 158 -5.15 14.57 4.90
C VAL A 158 -4.01 15.54 5.17
N ARG A 159 -4.10 16.80 4.68
CA ARG A 159 -3.11 17.83 4.95
C ARG A 159 -3.05 18.16 6.43
N LYS A 160 -4.21 18.41 7.07
CA LYS A 160 -4.30 18.70 8.51
C LYS A 160 -3.77 17.52 9.35
N ALA A 161 -4.07 16.28 8.95
CA ALA A 161 -3.53 15.08 9.58
C ALA A 161 -2.00 15.03 9.49
N ALA A 162 -1.43 15.30 8.31
CA ALA A 162 0.01 15.30 8.11
C ALA A 162 0.71 16.37 8.97
N GLU A 163 0.19 17.59 8.97
CA GLU A 163 0.71 18.69 9.79
C GLU A 163 0.66 18.36 11.30
N SER A 164 -0.48 17.82 11.75
CA SER A 164 -0.69 17.42 13.13
C SER A 164 0.27 16.31 13.57
N ILE A 165 0.44 15.26 12.75
CA ILE A 165 1.33 14.14 13.05
C ILE A 165 2.80 14.61 13.02
N GLN A 166 3.21 15.35 12.00
CA GLN A 166 4.59 15.86 11.87
C GLN A 166 4.97 16.79 13.04
N SER A 167 4.03 17.59 13.52
CA SER A 167 4.24 18.47 14.69
C SER A 167 4.47 17.70 15.98
N ARG A 168 3.76 16.58 16.19
CA ARG A 168 3.88 15.75 17.39
C ARG A 168 5.04 14.76 17.33
N HIS A 169 5.42 14.37 16.11
CA HIS A 169 6.48 13.39 15.83
C HIS A 169 7.45 13.91 14.79
N PRO A 170 8.31 14.91 15.11
CA PRO A 170 9.20 15.55 14.14
C PRO A 170 10.20 14.57 13.51
N ASP A 171 10.54 13.50 14.19
CA ASP A 171 11.47 12.46 13.70
C ASP A 171 10.82 11.44 12.74
N TRP A 172 9.50 11.47 12.60
CA TRP A 172 8.83 10.58 11.67
C TRP A 172 8.84 11.16 10.25
N TRP A 173 8.94 10.29 9.28
CA TRP A 173 8.72 10.65 7.90
C TRP A 173 7.22 10.65 7.61
N VAL A 174 6.67 11.80 7.25
CA VAL A 174 5.24 11.99 6.99
C VAL A 174 5.05 12.58 5.60
N ARG A 175 4.19 12.00 4.78
CA ARG A 175 3.84 12.51 3.45
C ARG A 175 2.37 12.35 3.16
N ALA A 176 1.74 13.44 2.73
CA ALA A 176 0.39 13.43 2.18
C ALA A 176 0.45 13.46 0.65
N THR A 177 -0.39 12.69 -0.02
CA THR A 177 -0.48 12.61 -1.48
C THR A 177 -1.90 12.29 -1.92
N THR A 178 -2.14 12.37 -3.21
CA THR A 178 -3.40 11.97 -3.85
C THR A 178 -3.23 10.59 -4.47
N ALA A 179 -4.20 9.72 -4.32
CA ALA A 179 -4.32 8.55 -5.16
C ALA A 179 -5.07 8.93 -6.44
N ILE A 180 -4.51 8.55 -7.55
CA ILE A 180 -5.02 8.85 -8.89
C ILE A 180 -5.92 7.69 -9.33
#